data_4353a8808d11dfd12ca67d98a0b81244
#
_entry.id   4353a8808d11dfd12ca67d98a0b81244
#
_cell.length_a   1.000
_cell.length_b   1.000
_cell.length_c   1.000
_cell.angle_alpha   90.00
_cell.angle_beta   90.00
_cell.angle_gamma   90.00
#
_symmetry.space_group_name_H-M   'P 1'
#
loop_
_entity.id
_entity.type
_entity.pdbx_description
1 polymer ?
#
loop_
_entity_poly.entity_id
_entity_poly.type
_entity_poly.pdbx_seq_one_letter_code
_entity_poly.pdbx_strand_id
1 'polypeptide(L)'
;GSIRYHKAFPLLFRGGISVGKNIGFFNEYHIYNNKLEQTSLNVFGLTYLNAVKLEGIGKGPRLFCDKSVVDATDDEIKKYIKLVDIENGIYEIIWTIEGCEATGYCTSDKWQNIIDRIQDKMLPSAINFYHYYKNDEILESQYKDLLYLVCEGIIKYAKDNCNQEDDAINYINKVLEKNQIQLIDKSLMEGFLR
;
A
#
# COMPACT_ATOMS: atom_id res chain seq x y z
N GLY A 1 16.71 -15.85 -13.57
CA GLY A 1 17.38 -14.79 -12.86
C GLY A 1 16.73 -14.59 -11.50
N SER A 2 17.35 -15.06 -10.44
CA SER A 2 16.86 -14.77 -9.08
C SER A 2 16.98 -13.27 -8.87
N ILE A 3 15.86 -12.61 -8.79
CA ILE A 3 15.81 -11.19 -8.46
C ILE A 3 16.32 -11.06 -7.02
N ARG A 4 17.49 -10.49 -6.87
CA ARG A 4 18.11 -10.24 -5.58
C ARG A 4 17.44 -9.06 -4.85
N TYR A 5 16.13 -9.12 -4.68
CA TYR A 5 15.37 -8.15 -3.87
C TYR A 5 15.57 -8.36 -2.37
N HIS A 6 16.25 -9.44 -1.96
CA HIS A 6 16.45 -9.79 -0.55
C HIS A 6 17.32 -8.81 0.26
N LYS A 7 17.95 -7.84 -0.40
CA LYS A 7 18.81 -6.86 0.27
C LYS A 7 18.46 -5.41 -0.07
N ALA A 8 17.47 -5.16 -0.90
CA ALA A 8 16.96 -3.82 -1.08
C ALA A 8 16.03 -3.51 0.09
N PHE A 9 16.31 -2.43 0.81
CA PHE A 9 15.32 -1.86 1.73
C PHE A 9 14.06 -1.59 0.91
N PRO A 10 12.89 -2.06 1.36
CA PRO A 10 11.67 -1.71 0.67
C PRO A 10 11.53 -0.19 0.67
N LEU A 11 11.41 0.40 -0.49
CA LEU A 11 11.07 1.80 -0.60
C LEU A 11 9.62 1.94 -0.16
N LEU A 12 9.44 2.62 0.96
CA LEU A 12 8.12 2.88 1.51
C LEU A 12 7.70 4.28 1.07
N PHE A 13 6.60 4.35 0.34
CA PHE A 13 6.04 5.62 -0.12
C PHE A 13 4.78 5.95 0.65
N ARG A 14 4.60 7.22 0.96
CA ARG A 14 3.30 7.77 1.26
C ARG A 14 2.90 8.72 0.15
N GLY A 15 1.60 8.92 -0.06
CA GLY A 15 1.17 9.80 -1.12
C GLY A 15 -0.32 10.08 -1.11
N GLY A 16 -0.69 11.10 -1.86
CA GLY A 16 -2.05 11.44 -2.19
C GLY A 16 -2.25 11.37 -3.70
N ILE A 17 -3.36 10.82 -4.13
CA ILE A 17 -3.72 10.70 -5.55
C ILE A 17 -5.06 11.39 -5.78
N SER A 18 -5.12 12.23 -6.80
CA SER A 18 -6.35 12.88 -7.26
C SER A 18 -6.34 12.98 -8.78
N VAL A 19 -7.49 12.84 -9.42
CA VAL A 19 -7.65 12.89 -10.87
C VAL A 19 -8.35 14.17 -11.26
N GLY A 20 -7.86 14.85 -12.29
CA GLY A 20 -8.49 16.06 -12.81
C GLY A 20 -7.55 16.88 -13.70
N LYS A 21 -7.98 18.09 -14.01
CA LYS A 21 -7.22 19.01 -14.87
C LYS A 21 -6.20 19.79 -14.04
N ASN A 22 -4.96 19.78 -14.52
CA ASN A 22 -3.86 20.57 -13.97
C ASN A 22 -3.20 21.37 -15.09
N ILE A 23 -2.50 22.43 -14.72
CA ILE A 23 -1.64 23.19 -15.61
C ILE A 23 -0.20 22.90 -15.18
N GLY A 24 0.60 22.40 -16.11
CA GLY A 24 2.03 22.18 -15.92
C GLY A 24 2.85 23.21 -16.69
N PHE A 25 3.87 23.73 -16.04
CA PHE A 25 4.86 24.62 -16.67
C PHE A 25 6.25 24.02 -16.54
N PHE A 26 6.98 24.06 -17.63
CA PHE A 26 8.40 23.71 -17.66
C PHE A 26 9.19 24.98 -17.39
N ASN A 27 9.92 25.04 -16.31
CA ASN A 27 10.57 26.29 -15.88
C ASN A 27 12.02 26.40 -16.28
N GLU A 28 12.72 25.29 -16.38
CA GLU A 28 14.15 25.30 -16.65
C GLU A 28 14.54 24.23 -17.66
N TYR A 29 15.35 24.67 -18.61
CA TYR A 29 15.99 23.81 -19.59
C TYR A 29 17.50 24.03 -19.51
N HIS A 30 18.22 22.94 -19.33
CA HIS A 30 19.65 22.92 -19.42
C HIS A 30 20.12 22.19 -20.67
N ILE A 31 21.13 22.70 -21.31
CA ILE A 31 21.81 22.00 -22.40
C ILE A 31 22.95 21.20 -21.79
N TYR A 32 22.78 19.88 -21.77
CA TYR A 32 23.82 18.96 -21.36
C TYR A 32 24.14 18.01 -22.50
N ASN A 33 25.42 17.91 -22.84
CA ASN A 33 25.90 17.13 -24.00
C ASN A 33 25.11 17.40 -25.30
N ASN A 34 24.85 18.66 -25.63
CA ASN A 34 24.04 19.09 -26.79
C ASN A 34 22.59 18.57 -26.80
N LYS A 35 22.08 18.15 -25.67
CA LYS A 35 20.65 17.79 -25.50
C LYS A 35 20.00 18.78 -24.56
N LEU A 36 18.77 19.15 -24.89
CA LEU A 36 17.92 19.93 -24.01
C LEU A 36 17.35 19.01 -22.95
N GLU A 37 17.73 19.22 -21.69
CA GLU A 37 17.20 18.47 -20.56
C GLU A 37 16.31 19.37 -19.71
N GLN A 38 15.15 18.85 -19.35
CA GLN A 38 14.23 19.53 -18.44
C GLN A 38 14.70 19.28 -17.00
N THR A 39 14.82 20.33 -16.21
CA THR A 39 15.27 20.24 -14.82
C THR A 39 14.16 20.41 -13.81
N SER A 40 13.08 21.08 -14.18
CA SER A 40 11.93 21.24 -13.26
C SER A 40 10.59 21.26 -13.99
N LEU A 41 9.59 20.71 -13.32
CA LEU A 41 8.19 20.78 -13.70
C LEU A 41 7.39 21.38 -12.54
N ASN A 42 6.78 22.53 -12.75
CA ASN A 42 5.82 23.07 -11.79
C ASN A 42 4.41 22.73 -12.25
N VAL A 43 3.65 22.11 -11.36
CA VAL A 43 2.26 21.73 -11.59
C VAL A 43 1.36 22.56 -10.70
N PHE A 44 0.35 23.17 -11.28
CA PHE A 44 -0.65 23.98 -10.57
C PHE A 44 -2.05 23.47 -10.91
N GLY A 45 -2.91 23.48 -9.93
CA GLY A 45 -4.30 23.10 -10.11
C GLY A 45 -4.93 22.53 -8.86
N LEU A 46 -6.24 22.48 -8.85
CA LEU A 46 -7.01 21.97 -7.72
C LEU A 46 -6.67 20.50 -7.44
N THR A 47 -6.49 19.72 -8.50
CA THR A 47 -6.12 18.30 -8.40
C THR A 47 -4.77 18.11 -7.70
N TYR A 48 -3.78 18.94 -8.04
CA TYR A 48 -2.48 18.91 -7.36
C TYR A 48 -2.62 19.26 -5.87
N LEU A 49 -3.38 20.33 -5.56
CA LEU A 49 -3.61 20.71 -4.16
C LEU A 49 -4.36 19.63 -3.38
N ASN A 50 -5.31 18.95 -4.00
CA ASN A 50 -6.02 17.83 -3.38
C ASN A 50 -5.06 16.66 -3.09
N ALA A 51 -4.21 16.30 -4.04
CA ALA A 51 -3.22 15.24 -3.84
C ALA A 51 -2.25 15.57 -2.69
N VAL A 52 -1.77 16.82 -2.59
CA VAL A 52 -0.92 17.28 -1.48
C VAL A 52 -1.66 17.22 -0.13
N LYS A 53 -2.94 17.62 -0.09
CA LYS A 53 -3.74 17.52 1.13
C LYS A 53 -3.94 16.07 1.56
N LEU A 54 -4.22 15.17 0.62
CA LEU A 54 -4.37 13.73 0.86
C LEU A 54 -3.08 13.12 1.41
N GLU A 55 -1.91 13.50 0.86
CA GLU A 55 -0.61 13.05 1.37
C GLU A 55 -0.40 13.46 2.84
N GLY A 56 -0.93 14.62 3.23
CA GLY A 56 -0.84 15.14 4.60
C GLY A 56 -1.77 14.46 5.63
N ILE A 57 -2.77 13.69 5.21
CA ILE A 57 -3.80 13.11 6.09
C ILE A 57 -3.22 12.00 6.97
N GLY A 58 -2.50 11.08 6.35
CA GLY A 58 -1.95 9.93 7.06
C GLY A 58 -0.44 10.02 7.21
N LYS A 59 0.07 9.41 8.26
CA LYS A 59 1.50 9.19 8.44
C LYS A 59 1.85 7.74 8.08
N GLY A 60 3.13 7.50 7.76
CA GLY A 60 3.58 6.19 7.34
C GLY A 60 3.34 5.89 5.85
N PRO A 61 3.63 4.68 5.40
CA PRO A 61 3.59 4.31 3.98
C PRO A 61 2.17 3.97 3.53
N ARG A 62 1.32 4.98 3.44
CA ARG A 62 -0.09 4.89 3.06
C ARG A 62 -0.36 5.72 1.81
N LEU A 63 -1.29 5.26 0.98
CA LEU A 63 -1.74 5.96 -0.22
C LEU A 63 -3.21 6.33 -0.07
N PHE A 64 -3.49 7.63 -0.03
CA PHE A 64 -4.86 8.14 0.02
C PHE A 64 -5.30 8.67 -1.33
N CYS A 65 -6.59 8.59 -1.59
CA CYS A 65 -7.17 9.18 -2.78
C CYS A 65 -8.54 9.78 -2.48
N ASP A 66 -9.02 10.64 -3.37
CA ASP A 66 -10.35 11.20 -3.33
C ASP A 66 -11.31 10.47 -4.28
N LYS A 67 -12.56 10.87 -4.22
CA LYS A 67 -13.62 10.30 -5.06
C LYS A 67 -13.31 10.39 -6.57
N SER A 68 -12.53 11.36 -7.02
CA SER A 68 -12.18 11.51 -8.43
C SER A 68 -11.38 10.32 -8.96
N VAL A 69 -10.54 9.71 -8.10
CA VAL A 69 -9.79 8.49 -8.43
C VAL A 69 -10.75 7.30 -8.53
N VAL A 70 -11.65 7.16 -7.55
CA VAL A 70 -12.65 6.07 -7.54
C VAL A 70 -13.52 6.12 -8.80
N ASP A 71 -13.96 7.31 -9.19
CA ASP A 71 -14.81 7.50 -10.36
C ASP A 71 -14.07 7.24 -11.68
N ALA A 72 -12.75 7.45 -11.71
CA ALA A 72 -11.89 7.24 -12.88
C ALA A 72 -11.32 5.82 -13.00
N THR A 73 -11.51 4.98 -11.99
CA THR A 73 -10.90 3.67 -11.89
C THR A 73 -11.88 2.57 -12.31
N ASP A 74 -11.39 1.51 -12.95
CA ASP A 74 -12.17 0.34 -13.32
C ASP A 74 -12.64 -0.45 -12.08
N ASP A 75 -13.75 -1.16 -12.20
CA ASP A 75 -14.38 -1.90 -11.10
C ASP A 75 -13.46 -3.00 -10.52
N GLU A 76 -12.59 -3.57 -11.34
CA GLU A 76 -11.60 -4.55 -10.88
C GLU A 76 -10.59 -3.95 -9.89
N ILE A 77 -10.24 -2.67 -10.05
CA ILE A 77 -9.30 -1.97 -9.17
C ILE A 77 -10.04 -1.33 -8.00
N LYS A 78 -11.29 -0.88 -8.18
CA LYS A 78 -12.09 -0.26 -7.11
C LYS A 78 -12.21 -1.13 -5.87
N LYS A 79 -12.23 -2.45 -6.04
CA LYS A 79 -12.26 -3.40 -4.90
C LYS A 79 -11.07 -3.27 -3.94
N TYR A 80 -9.98 -2.65 -4.39
CA TYR A 80 -8.77 -2.39 -3.61
C TYR A 80 -8.69 -0.97 -3.04
N ILE A 81 -9.76 -0.20 -3.21
CA ILE A 81 -9.89 1.15 -2.69
C ILE A 81 -10.97 1.13 -1.60
N LYS A 82 -10.59 1.45 -0.38
CA LYS A 82 -11.52 1.48 0.76
C LYS A 82 -11.84 2.91 1.19
N LEU A 83 -13.08 3.18 1.55
CA LEU A 83 -13.50 4.44 2.15
C LEU A 83 -13.02 4.48 3.61
N VAL A 84 -12.23 5.49 3.97
CA VAL A 84 -11.67 5.63 5.33
C VAL A 84 -12.23 6.85 6.08
N ASP A 85 -12.71 7.86 5.35
CA ASP A 85 -13.39 9.02 5.91
C ASP A 85 -14.59 9.37 5.03
N ILE A 86 -15.77 9.04 5.52
CA ILE A 86 -17.04 9.25 4.84
C ILE A 86 -17.37 10.74 4.69
N GLU A 87 -17.09 11.53 5.74
CA GLU A 87 -17.47 12.94 5.78
C GLU A 87 -16.66 13.76 4.77
N ASN A 88 -15.39 13.42 4.62
CA ASN A 88 -14.47 14.11 3.71
C ASN A 88 -14.29 13.40 2.36
N GLY A 89 -14.91 12.23 2.16
CA GLY A 89 -14.79 11.46 0.93
C GLY A 89 -13.37 11.00 0.65
N ILE A 90 -12.67 10.54 1.70
CA ILE A 90 -11.28 10.08 1.62
C ILE A 90 -11.26 8.58 1.55
N TYR A 91 -10.47 8.08 0.62
CA TYR A 91 -10.26 6.66 0.38
C TYR A 91 -8.79 6.30 0.57
N GLU A 92 -8.51 5.05 0.90
CA GLU A 92 -7.18 4.48 0.97
C GLU A 92 -7.03 3.35 -0.04
N ILE A 93 -5.90 3.33 -0.73
CA ILE A 93 -5.56 2.28 -1.68
C ILE A 93 -4.78 1.18 -0.97
N ILE A 94 -5.28 -0.05 -1.04
CA ILE A 94 -4.61 -1.25 -0.50
C ILE A 94 -3.51 -1.68 -1.49
N TRP A 95 -2.49 -0.86 -1.62
CA TRP A 95 -1.39 -1.06 -2.58
C TRP A 95 -0.57 -2.33 -2.33
N THR A 96 -0.65 -2.88 -1.13
CA THR A 96 0.08 -4.10 -0.74
C THR A 96 -0.38 -5.34 -1.49
N ILE A 97 -1.55 -5.31 -2.13
CA ILE A 97 -2.05 -6.36 -3.02
C ILE A 97 -1.13 -6.57 -4.22
N GLU A 98 -0.56 -5.50 -4.77
CA GLU A 98 0.43 -5.59 -5.85
C GLU A 98 1.61 -6.48 -5.47
N GLY A 99 2.02 -6.47 -4.21
CA GLY A 99 3.04 -7.36 -3.70
C GLY A 99 2.64 -8.84 -3.75
N CYS A 100 1.36 -9.15 -3.62
CA CYS A 100 0.81 -10.49 -3.77
C CYS A 100 0.73 -10.91 -5.24
N GLU A 101 0.30 -10.02 -6.13
CA GLU A 101 0.20 -10.27 -7.58
C GLU A 101 1.57 -10.35 -8.24
N ALA A 102 2.48 -9.43 -7.92
CA ALA A 102 3.84 -9.39 -8.48
C ALA A 102 4.68 -10.63 -8.17
N THR A 103 4.25 -11.46 -7.23
CA THR A 103 4.88 -12.76 -6.99
C THR A 103 4.58 -13.77 -8.11
N GLY A 104 3.73 -13.44 -9.06
CA GLY A 104 3.47 -14.08 -10.33
C GLY A 104 2.96 -15.51 -10.27
N TYR A 105 1.85 -15.75 -10.95
CA TYR A 105 1.28 -17.07 -11.20
C TYR A 105 0.47 -17.69 -10.07
N CYS A 106 -0.67 -17.09 -9.77
CA CYS A 106 -1.76 -17.83 -9.17
C CYS A 106 -2.34 -18.80 -10.15
N THR A 107 -1.79 -19.99 -10.18
CA THR A 107 -2.46 -21.14 -10.70
C THR A 107 -3.04 -21.93 -9.53
N SER A 108 -4.12 -22.69 -9.67
CA SER A 108 -5.04 -23.27 -8.69
C SER A 108 -4.52 -23.98 -7.41
N ASP A 109 -3.23 -24.28 -7.27
CA ASP A 109 -2.71 -25.09 -6.15
C ASP A 109 -1.96 -24.29 -5.06
N LYS A 110 -2.30 -23.06 -4.67
CA LYS A 110 -1.32 -21.98 -4.82
C LYS A 110 -1.36 -20.96 -3.73
N TRP A 111 -2.30 -21.11 -2.82
CA TRP A 111 -2.22 -20.44 -1.54
C TRP A 111 -0.88 -20.75 -0.85
N GLN A 112 -0.41 -21.99 -0.89
CA GLN A 112 0.89 -22.34 -0.31
C GLN A 112 2.05 -21.63 -1.00
N ASN A 113 2.02 -21.50 -2.32
CA ASN A 113 3.05 -20.76 -3.06
C ASN A 113 3.01 -19.25 -2.76
N ILE A 114 1.83 -18.69 -2.51
CA ILE A 114 1.66 -17.30 -2.08
C ILE A 114 2.24 -17.14 -0.68
N ILE A 115 1.89 -18.02 0.25
CA ILE A 115 2.43 -18.04 1.60
C ILE A 115 3.96 -18.07 1.58
N ASP A 116 4.56 -18.99 0.84
CA ASP A 116 6.01 -19.13 0.77
C ASP A 116 6.71 -17.87 0.29
N ARG A 117 6.04 -17.10 -0.59
CA ARG A 117 6.58 -15.84 -1.13
C ARG A 117 6.27 -14.61 -0.25
N ILE A 118 5.12 -14.58 0.40
CA ILE A 118 4.78 -13.54 1.36
C ILE A 118 5.66 -13.65 2.59
N GLN A 119 5.98 -14.88 3.03
CA GLN A 119 6.91 -15.16 4.12
C GLN A 119 8.29 -14.55 3.89
N ASP A 120 8.73 -14.51 2.64
CA ASP A 120 10.09 -14.08 2.33
C ASP A 120 10.25 -12.55 2.18
N LYS A 121 9.15 -11.78 2.06
CA LYS A 121 9.28 -10.39 1.60
C LYS A 121 8.49 -9.34 2.39
N MET A 122 7.17 -9.33 2.23
CA MET A 122 6.37 -8.18 2.71
C MET A 122 6.05 -8.26 4.21
N LEU A 123 5.49 -9.38 4.65
CA LEU A 123 5.08 -9.55 6.04
C LEU A 123 6.26 -9.51 7.01
N PRO A 124 7.38 -10.23 6.77
CA PRO A 124 8.57 -10.10 7.59
C PRO A 124 9.15 -8.68 7.61
N SER A 125 9.13 -7.98 6.48
CA SER A 125 9.60 -6.59 6.44
C SER A 125 8.73 -5.67 7.29
N ALA A 126 7.41 -5.77 7.19
CA ALA A 126 6.48 -4.99 8.00
C ALA A 126 6.64 -5.28 9.50
N ILE A 127 6.80 -6.56 9.88
CA ILE A 127 7.07 -7.00 11.24
C ILE A 127 8.39 -6.41 11.76
N ASN A 128 9.46 -6.48 10.96
CA ASN A 128 10.76 -5.94 11.33
C ASN A 128 10.70 -4.42 11.55
N PHE A 129 10.01 -3.69 10.69
CA PHE A 129 9.81 -2.25 10.88
C PHE A 129 9.01 -1.94 12.15
N TYR A 130 7.92 -2.67 12.40
CA TYR A 130 7.15 -2.52 13.63
C TYR A 130 8.03 -2.76 14.87
N HIS A 131 8.80 -3.84 14.92
CA HIS A 131 9.69 -4.13 16.05
C HIS A 131 10.80 -3.11 16.22
N TYR A 132 11.34 -2.59 15.13
CA TYR A 132 12.40 -1.59 15.18
C TYR A 132 11.90 -0.26 15.77
N TYR A 133 10.68 0.11 15.47
CA TYR A 133 10.10 1.40 15.86
C TYR A 133 9.07 1.33 17.00
N LYS A 134 8.80 0.16 17.58
CA LYS A 134 7.76 -0.04 18.61
C LYS A 134 7.92 0.78 19.89
N ASN A 135 9.11 1.35 20.11
CA ASN A 135 9.37 2.21 21.27
C ASN A 135 9.43 3.70 20.90
N ASP A 136 9.12 4.06 19.68
CA ASP A 136 9.03 5.44 19.22
C ASP A 136 7.55 5.82 19.11
N GLU A 137 7.09 6.73 19.98
CA GLU A 137 5.66 7.09 20.09
C GLU A 137 5.03 7.55 18.76
N ILE A 138 5.83 8.13 17.88
CA ILE A 138 5.35 8.64 16.58
C ILE A 138 5.41 7.56 15.51
N LEU A 139 6.52 6.83 15.45
CA LEU A 139 6.77 5.87 14.38
C LEU A 139 6.07 4.53 14.63
N GLU A 140 5.84 4.15 15.89
CA GLU A 140 5.14 2.90 16.21
C GLU A 140 3.78 2.81 15.51
N SER A 141 2.96 3.85 15.65
CA SER A 141 1.63 3.86 15.02
C SER A 141 1.70 3.75 13.50
N GLN A 142 2.68 4.42 12.88
CA GLN A 142 2.85 4.41 11.42
C GLN A 142 3.24 3.02 10.89
N TYR A 143 4.13 2.32 11.58
CA TYR A 143 4.55 0.98 11.17
C TYR A 143 3.58 -0.11 11.59
N LYS A 144 2.78 0.14 12.63
CA LYS A 144 1.62 -0.68 12.96
C LYS A 144 0.55 -0.61 11.85
N ASP A 145 0.26 0.58 11.37
CA ASP A 145 -0.66 0.78 10.25
C ASP A 145 -0.15 0.10 8.97
N LEU A 146 1.16 0.19 8.69
CA LEU A 146 1.77 -0.56 7.58
C LEU A 146 1.59 -2.07 7.74
N LEU A 147 1.85 -2.61 8.92
CA LEU A 147 1.69 -4.03 9.19
C LEU A 147 0.25 -4.47 8.95
N TYR A 148 -0.73 -3.70 9.43
CA TYR A 148 -2.13 -3.98 9.19
C TYR A 148 -2.52 -3.90 7.72
N LEU A 149 -2.02 -2.89 7.00
CA LEU A 149 -2.26 -2.75 5.56
C LEU A 149 -1.68 -3.94 4.76
N VAL A 150 -0.52 -4.46 5.16
CA VAL A 150 0.07 -5.67 4.57
C VAL A 150 -0.80 -6.89 4.86
N CYS A 151 -1.24 -7.06 6.10
CA CYS A 151 -2.13 -8.16 6.49
C CYS A 151 -3.47 -8.09 5.72
N GLU A 152 -4.07 -6.91 5.64
CA GLU A 152 -5.30 -6.66 4.89
C GLU A 152 -5.14 -7.03 3.41
N GLY A 153 -4.05 -6.61 2.78
CA GLY A 153 -3.76 -6.95 1.39
C GLY A 153 -3.65 -8.45 1.15
N ILE A 154 -2.98 -9.18 2.06
CA ILE A 154 -2.84 -10.64 1.99
C ILE A 154 -4.21 -11.32 2.11
N ILE A 155 -5.00 -10.94 3.11
CA ILE A 155 -6.32 -11.55 3.37
C ILE A 155 -7.27 -11.28 2.20
N LYS A 156 -7.30 -10.04 1.75
CA LYS A 156 -8.15 -9.65 0.62
C LYS A 156 -7.76 -10.39 -0.65
N TYR A 157 -6.47 -10.50 -0.94
CA TYR A 157 -5.99 -11.27 -2.07
C TYR A 157 -6.38 -12.76 -1.98
N ALA A 158 -6.20 -13.36 -0.80
CA ALA A 158 -6.58 -14.75 -0.55
C ALA A 158 -8.08 -14.99 -0.73
N LYS A 159 -8.91 -14.06 -0.25
CA LYS A 159 -10.36 -14.08 -0.43
C LYS A 159 -10.76 -14.00 -1.90
N ASP A 160 -10.29 -12.96 -2.60
CA ASP A 160 -10.77 -12.63 -3.94
C ASP A 160 -10.24 -13.58 -5.02
N ASN A 161 -9.03 -14.12 -4.85
CA ASN A 161 -8.36 -14.91 -5.89
C ASN A 161 -8.20 -16.40 -5.56
N CYS A 162 -8.28 -16.78 -4.28
CA CYS A 162 -8.02 -18.15 -3.84
C CYS A 162 -9.19 -18.78 -3.07
N ASN A 163 -10.18 -18.00 -2.65
CA ASN A 163 -11.25 -18.39 -1.72
C ASN A 163 -10.71 -18.99 -0.39
N GLN A 164 -9.64 -18.38 0.14
CA GLN A 164 -8.86 -18.87 1.28
C GLN A 164 -8.71 -17.79 2.38
N GLU A 165 -9.79 -17.06 2.66
CA GLU A 165 -9.78 -15.96 3.66
C GLU A 165 -9.40 -16.46 5.06
N ASP A 166 -10.04 -17.54 5.52
CA ASP A 166 -9.80 -18.08 6.87
C ASP A 166 -8.39 -18.66 7.03
N ASP A 167 -7.87 -19.29 5.99
CA ASP A 167 -6.49 -19.81 5.99
C ASP A 167 -5.46 -18.68 6.03
N ALA A 168 -5.74 -17.57 5.33
CA ALA A 168 -4.90 -16.38 5.38
C ALA A 168 -4.87 -15.76 6.77
N ILE A 169 -6.02 -15.60 7.41
CA ILE A 169 -6.14 -15.08 8.78
C ILE A 169 -5.38 -15.99 9.75
N ASN A 170 -5.61 -17.30 9.68
CA ASN A 170 -4.95 -18.27 10.54
C ASN A 170 -3.42 -18.25 10.38
N TYR A 171 -2.97 -18.14 9.12
CA TYR A 171 -1.54 -18.04 8.82
C TYR A 171 -0.92 -16.76 9.39
N ILE A 172 -1.54 -15.60 9.14
CA ILE A 172 -1.06 -14.31 9.63
C ILE A 172 -0.98 -14.34 11.16
N ASN A 173 -2.03 -14.82 11.83
CA ASN A 173 -2.09 -14.88 13.29
C ASN A 173 -0.97 -15.75 13.87
N LYS A 174 -0.66 -16.90 13.27
CA LYS A 174 0.50 -17.74 13.67
C LYS A 174 1.82 -16.98 13.54
N VAL A 175 1.97 -16.18 12.48
CA VAL A 175 3.19 -15.39 12.27
C VAL A 175 3.27 -14.25 13.29
N LEU A 176 2.18 -13.54 13.56
CA LEU A 176 2.13 -12.45 14.54
C LEU A 176 2.38 -12.97 15.95
N GLU A 177 1.76 -14.09 16.35
CA GLU A 177 1.97 -14.74 17.65
C GLU A 177 3.43 -15.10 17.85
N LYS A 178 4.06 -15.73 16.85
CA LYS A 178 5.50 -16.07 16.88
C LYS A 178 6.38 -14.84 17.09
N ASN A 179 5.94 -13.67 16.64
CA ASN A 179 6.64 -12.40 16.77
C ASN A 179 6.16 -11.56 17.95
N GLN A 180 5.34 -12.09 18.85
CA GLN A 180 4.80 -11.41 20.02
C GLN A 180 4.03 -10.11 19.67
N ILE A 181 3.32 -10.13 18.58
CA ILE A 181 2.48 -9.03 18.10
C ILE A 181 1.02 -9.40 18.37
N GLN A 182 0.20 -8.40 18.70
CA GLN A 182 -1.23 -8.59 18.90
C GLN A 182 -1.87 -9.24 17.67
N LEU A 183 -2.69 -10.26 17.91
CA LEU A 183 -3.40 -10.99 16.86
C LEU A 183 -4.45 -10.10 16.19
N ILE A 184 -4.68 -10.36 14.91
CA ILE A 184 -5.73 -9.71 14.15
C ILE A 184 -7.03 -10.45 14.41
N ASP A 185 -8.03 -9.72 14.91
CA ASP A 185 -9.39 -10.19 15.09
C ASP A 185 -10.21 -9.88 13.83
N LYS A 186 -11.15 -10.76 13.46
CA LYS A 186 -12.12 -10.51 12.38
C LYS A 186 -12.88 -9.21 12.57
N SER A 187 -13.21 -8.83 13.81
CA SER A 187 -13.90 -7.58 14.12
C SER A 187 -13.04 -6.34 13.82
N LEU A 188 -11.74 -6.41 14.04
CA LEU A 188 -10.79 -5.38 13.65
C LEU A 188 -10.70 -5.27 12.12
N MET A 189 -10.72 -6.42 11.42
CA MET A 189 -10.70 -6.45 9.96
C MET A 189 -11.99 -5.92 9.35
N GLU A 190 -13.17 -6.22 9.95
CA GLU A 190 -14.46 -5.65 9.51
C GLU A 190 -14.51 -4.12 9.70
N GLY A 191 -13.80 -3.57 10.68
CA GLY A 191 -13.62 -2.13 10.87
C GLY A 191 -12.73 -1.49 9.81
N PHE A 192 -11.81 -2.25 9.21
CA PHE A 192 -10.95 -1.81 8.11
C PHE A 192 -11.58 -2.04 6.73
N LEU A 193 -12.59 -2.92 6.64
CA LEU A 193 -13.29 -3.27 5.40
C LEU A 193 -14.60 -2.49 5.18
N ARG A 194 -14.96 -1.58 6.10
CA ARG A 194 -16.18 -0.74 6.01
C ARG A 194 -15.89 0.62 5.45
#